data_9cf737d84e8391493fbbf76102234c52
#
_entry.id   9cf737d84e8391493fbbf76102234c52
#
_cell.length_a   1.000
_cell.length_b   1.000
_cell.length_c   1.000
_cell.angle_alpha   90.00
_cell.angle_beta   90.00
_cell.angle_gamma   90.00
#
_symmetry.space_group_name_H-M   'P 1'
#
loop_
_entity.id
_entity.type
_entity.pdbx_description
1 polymer ?
#
loop_
_entity_poly.entity_id
_entity_poly.type
_entity_poly.pdbx_seq_one_letter_code
_entity_poly.pdbx_strand_id
1 'polypeptide(L)'
;EAVAWHVDSAATRLRAQGSVAGAVYVFIQGNRFRPTGPQGHAGHAGTMVPLEQPSDDNRALTTAAWAGLQRIHRAGCAYKKCGVMLVDISARQQRQATLFSTAAGRSQSEKLMAAMDAINHTWGRGTLRTAAAGLSQQAQWAMLSEHRSPRYTTRWDELPVVK
;
A
#
# COMPACT_ATOMS: atom_id res chain seq x y z
N GLU A 1 -0.10 4.15 -9.44
CA GLU A 1 -0.80 2.86 -9.41
C GLU A 1 -0.15 1.92 -8.41
N ALA A 2 1.11 1.46 -8.59
CA ALA A 2 1.79 0.54 -7.67
C ALA A 2 1.83 1.01 -6.21
N VAL A 3 2.17 2.29 -5.96
CA VAL A 3 2.17 2.88 -4.61
C VAL A 3 0.79 2.82 -3.98
N ALA A 4 -0.28 3.15 -4.71
CA ALA A 4 -1.64 3.10 -4.20
C ALA A 4 -2.08 1.66 -3.87
N TRP A 5 -1.67 0.68 -4.66
CA TRP A 5 -1.90 -0.74 -4.36
C TRP A 5 -1.20 -1.18 -3.07
N HIS A 6 0.04 -0.73 -2.85
CA HIS A 6 0.75 -0.99 -1.59
C HIS A 6 0.06 -0.32 -0.40
N VAL A 7 -0.46 0.90 -0.58
CA VAL A 7 -1.26 1.58 0.45
C VAL A 7 -2.52 0.79 0.78
N ASP A 8 -3.29 0.36 -0.21
CA ASP A 8 -4.50 -0.44 0.00
C ASP A 8 -4.20 -1.71 0.81
N SER A 9 -3.14 -2.42 0.44
CA SER A 9 -2.72 -3.64 1.15
C SER A 9 -2.26 -3.37 2.59
N ALA A 10 -1.56 -2.26 2.83
CA ALA A 10 -1.10 -1.87 4.15
C ALA A 10 -2.26 -1.39 5.03
N ALA A 11 -3.17 -0.58 4.47
CA ALA A 11 -4.34 -0.05 5.18
C ALA A 11 -5.32 -1.15 5.61
N THR A 12 -5.55 -2.16 4.75
CA THR A 12 -6.38 -3.32 5.11
C THR A 12 -5.81 -4.05 6.34
N ARG A 13 -4.49 -4.26 6.39
CA ARG A 13 -3.83 -4.87 7.56
C ARG A 13 -3.89 -3.99 8.79
N LEU A 14 -3.73 -2.68 8.63
CA LEU A 14 -3.83 -1.70 9.71
C LEU A 14 -5.23 -1.73 10.34
N ARG A 15 -6.28 -1.74 9.52
CA ARG A 15 -7.66 -1.84 9.99
C ARG A 15 -7.97 -3.17 10.66
N ALA A 16 -7.45 -4.28 10.13
CA ALA A 16 -7.64 -5.61 10.71
C ALA A 16 -7.08 -5.72 12.14
N GLN A 17 -6.02 -4.98 12.47
CA GLN A 17 -5.47 -4.90 13.83
C GLN A 17 -6.08 -3.77 14.69
N GLY A 18 -7.10 -3.04 14.21
CA GLY A 18 -7.75 -1.96 14.94
C GLY A 18 -6.87 -0.74 15.18
N SER A 19 -5.92 -0.47 14.29
CA SER A 19 -4.92 0.59 14.44
C SER A 19 -5.10 1.70 13.39
N VAL A 20 -4.46 2.84 13.65
CA VAL A 20 -4.33 3.99 12.73
C VAL A 20 -2.86 4.37 12.60
N ALA A 21 -2.49 5.00 11.50
CA ALA A 21 -1.13 5.50 11.25
C ALA A 21 -1.09 7.02 11.32
N GLY A 22 -0.05 7.58 11.92
CA GLY A 22 0.20 9.01 11.99
C GLY A 22 1.03 9.55 10.83
N ALA A 23 1.75 8.68 10.11
CA ALA A 23 2.55 9.08 8.96
C ALA A 23 2.66 7.96 7.92
N VAL A 24 2.99 8.36 6.69
CA VAL A 24 3.27 7.45 5.58
C VAL A 24 4.70 7.69 5.09
N TYR A 25 5.52 6.65 5.13
CA TYR A 25 6.82 6.63 4.48
C TYR A 25 6.68 6.00 3.10
N VAL A 26 7.10 6.71 2.06
CA VAL A 26 7.11 6.21 0.69
C VAL A 26 8.52 6.20 0.15
N PHE A 27 8.89 5.15 -0.59
CA PHE A 27 10.19 5.06 -1.22
C PHE A 27 10.11 4.52 -2.65
N ILE A 28 11.09 4.90 -3.45
CA ILE A 28 11.33 4.41 -4.80
C ILE A 28 12.81 4.09 -4.97
N GLN A 29 13.11 3.06 -5.75
CA GLN A 29 14.47 2.60 -5.99
C GLN A 29 14.67 2.24 -7.46
N GLY A 30 15.72 2.75 -8.05
CA GLY A 30 16.18 2.38 -9.39
C GLY A 30 16.99 1.09 -9.42
N ASN A 31 17.36 0.67 -10.61
CA ASN A 31 18.22 -0.50 -10.79
C ASN A 31 19.70 -0.08 -10.75
N ARG A 32 20.45 -0.56 -9.75
CA ARG A 32 21.88 -0.28 -9.60
C ARG A 32 22.75 -0.88 -10.71
N PHE A 33 22.25 -1.91 -11.38
CA PHE A 33 23.02 -2.71 -12.36
C PHE A 33 22.72 -2.33 -13.80
N ARG A 34 21.79 -1.41 -14.06
CA ARG A 34 21.60 -0.90 -15.42
C ARG A 34 22.55 0.27 -15.68
N PRO A 35 23.17 0.31 -16.87
CA PRO A 35 23.91 1.49 -17.30
C PRO A 35 23.02 2.72 -17.20
N THR A 36 23.63 3.80 -16.79
CA THR A 36 22.95 5.08 -16.60
C THR A 36 22.40 5.58 -17.92
N GLY A 37 21.10 5.86 -17.99
CA GLY A 37 20.59 6.74 -19.04
C GLY A 37 21.17 8.16 -18.88
N PRO A 38 20.90 9.07 -19.82
CA PRO A 38 21.47 10.43 -19.85
C PRO A 38 21.29 11.23 -18.55
N GLN A 39 20.42 10.80 -17.65
CA GLN A 39 20.07 11.49 -16.40
C GLN A 39 20.56 10.80 -15.11
N GLY A 40 21.46 9.81 -15.20
CA GLY A 40 22.04 9.19 -14.02
C GLY A 40 21.25 7.99 -13.46
N HIS A 41 21.82 7.32 -12.43
CA HIS A 41 21.15 6.23 -11.73
C HIS A 41 20.03 6.79 -10.86
N ALA A 42 18.82 6.25 -11.00
CA ALA A 42 17.81 6.41 -9.97
C ALA A 42 18.27 5.61 -8.74
N GLY A 43 18.91 6.29 -7.81
CA GLY A 43 19.29 5.71 -6.53
C GLY A 43 18.06 5.28 -5.71
N HIS A 44 18.27 5.08 -4.43
CA HIS A 44 17.19 4.98 -3.45
C HIS A 44 16.77 6.39 -3.02
N ALA A 45 15.49 6.68 -3.07
CA ALA A 45 14.91 7.91 -2.53
C ALA A 45 13.67 7.53 -1.72
N GLY A 46 13.54 8.14 -0.55
CA GLY A 46 12.37 7.94 0.31
C GLY A 46 12.07 9.20 1.11
N THR A 47 10.82 9.36 1.49
CA THR A 47 10.37 10.50 2.31
C THR A 47 9.20 10.08 3.20
N MET A 48 9.10 10.74 4.34
CA MET A 48 8.00 10.58 5.28
C MET A 48 7.05 11.77 5.16
N VAL A 49 5.77 11.48 5.12
CA VAL A 49 4.70 12.48 5.09
C VAL A 49 3.82 12.26 6.31
N PRO A 50 3.81 13.18 7.27
CA PRO A 50 2.90 13.13 8.40
C PRO A 50 1.47 13.35 7.92
N LEU A 51 0.52 12.70 8.57
CA LEU A 51 -0.90 12.95 8.41
C LEU A 51 -1.35 14.03 9.39
N GLU A 52 -2.28 14.88 8.99
CA GLU A 52 -2.88 15.88 9.89
C GLU A 52 -3.58 15.22 11.09
N GLN A 53 -4.13 14.03 10.86
CA GLN A 53 -4.72 13.18 11.87
C GLN A 53 -4.36 11.72 11.59
N PRO A 54 -4.06 10.92 12.63
CA PRO A 54 -3.88 9.49 12.46
C PRO A 54 -5.08 8.86 11.75
N SER A 55 -4.82 8.06 10.71
CA SER A 55 -5.87 7.54 9.82
C SER A 55 -5.62 6.10 9.39
N ASP A 56 -6.70 5.41 9.06
CA ASP A 56 -6.72 4.11 8.42
C ASP A 56 -7.53 4.14 7.10
N ASP A 57 -7.96 5.33 6.68
CA ASP A 57 -8.68 5.57 5.43
C ASP A 57 -7.72 5.49 4.23
N ASN A 58 -8.00 4.57 3.29
CA ASN A 58 -7.22 4.39 2.07
C ASN A 58 -7.01 5.70 1.30
N ARG A 59 -7.99 6.58 1.27
CA ARG A 59 -7.93 7.86 0.54
C ARG A 59 -6.93 8.82 1.17
N ALA A 60 -6.99 8.99 2.49
CA ALA A 60 -6.07 9.86 3.23
C ALA A 60 -4.62 9.34 3.11
N LEU A 61 -4.43 8.03 3.31
CA LEU A 61 -3.12 7.38 3.19
C LEU A 61 -2.57 7.47 1.77
N THR A 62 -3.42 7.28 0.75
CA THR A 62 -3.01 7.39 -0.67
C THR A 62 -2.65 8.82 -1.03
N THR A 63 -3.38 9.81 -0.54
CA THR A 63 -3.06 11.23 -0.76
C THR A 63 -1.70 11.59 -0.16
N ALA A 64 -1.43 11.16 1.06
CA ALA A 64 -0.12 11.37 1.70
C ALA A 64 1.01 10.64 0.95
N ALA A 65 0.78 9.39 0.55
CA ALA A 65 1.76 8.63 -0.24
C ALA A 65 2.04 9.28 -1.60
N TRP A 66 1.02 9.82 -2.25
CA TRP A 66 1.16 10.56 -3.51
C TRP A 66 1.96 11.84 -3.34
N ALA A 67 1.67 12.63 -2.30
CA ALA A 67 2.44 13.84 -1.99
C ALA A 67 3.92 13.51 -1.72
N GLY A 68 4.20 12.42 -1.01
CA GLY A 68 5.54 11.92 -0.80
C GLY A 68 6.22 11.49 -2.09
N LEU A 69 5.51 10.74 -2.95
CA LEU A 69 6.02 10.29 -4.23
C LEU A 69 6.41 11.47 -5.15
N GLN A 70 5.58 12.51 -5.20
CA GLN A 70 5.87 13.72 -5.99
C GLN A 70 7.18 14.41 -5.57
N ARG A 71 7.53 14.38 -4.28
CA ARG A 71 8.76 14.99 -3.76
C ARG A 71 10.03 14.25 -4.17
N ILE A 72 9.95 12.91 -4.31
CA ILE A 72 11.12 12.06 -4.55
C ILE A 72 11.22 11.58 -6.00
N HIS A 73 10.14 11.65 -6.77
CA HIS A 73 10.13 11.22 -8.16
C HIS A 73 10.92 12.18 -9.05
N ARG A 74 11.75 11.61 -9.91
CA ARG A 74 12.50 12.34 -10.95
C ARG A 74 12.06 11.83 -12.32
N ALA A 75 11.63 12.73 -13.17
CA ALA A 75 11.26 12.39 -14.55
C ALA A 75 12.47 11.83 -15.30
N GLY A 76 12.25 10.93 -16.23
CA GLY A 76 13.30 10.30 -17.03
C GLY A 76 14.11 9.20 -16.32
N CYS A 77 13.89 8.96 -15.03
CA CYS A 77 14.52 7.87 -14.30
C CYS A 77 13.66 6.60 -14.33
N ALA A 78 14.29 5.45 -14.60
CA ALA A 78 13.63 4.15 -14.51
C ALA A 78 13.69 3.59 -13.09
N TYR A 79 12.54 3.41 -12.46
CA TYR A 79 12.42 2.82 -11.13
C TYR A 79 12.08 1.33 -11.23
N LYS A 80 12.73 0.51 -10.39
CA LYS A 80 12.53 -0.93 -10.33
C LYS A 80 11.65 -1.36 -9.15
N LYS A 81 11.70 -0.61 -8.05
CA LYS A 81 10.95 -0.91 -6.83
C LYS A 81 10.31 0.34 -6.29
N CYS A 82 9.14 0.18 -5.71
CA CYS A 82 8.52 1.17 -4.85
C CYS A 82 7.89 0.47 -3.65
N GLY A 83 7.67 1.21 -2.59
CA GLY A 83 6.97 0.66 -1.43
C GLY A 83 6.47 1.76 -0.50
N VAL A 84 5.63 1.31 0.42
CA VAL A 84 5.00 2.15 1.44
C VAL A 84 5.16 1.48 2.79
N MET A 85 5.44 2.28 3.81
CA MET A 85 5.43 1.89 5.21
C MET A 85 4.53 2.85 5.98
N LEU A 86 3.60 2.29 6.75
CA LEU A 86 2.79 3.08 7.68
C LEU A 86 3.57 3.20 8.99
N VAL A 87 3.67 4.41 9.51
CA VAL A 87 4.49 4.76 10.67
C VAL A 87 3.64 5.46 11.71
N ASP A 88 4.16 5.56 12.93
CA ASP A 88 3.45 6.15 14.05
C ASP A 88 2.08 5.47 14.25
N ILE A 89 2.15 4.15 14.46
CA ILE A 89 0.96 3.31 14.60
C ILE A 89 0.47 3.37 16.04
N SER A 90 -0.81 3.71 16.20
CA SER A 90 -1.50 3.76 17.48
C SER A 90 -2.85 3.02 17.41
N ALA A 91 -3.39 2.67 18.57
CA ALA A 91 -4.71 2.05 18.64
C ALA A 91 -5.79 3.07 18.20
N ARG A 92 -6.78 2.60 17.42
CA ARG A 92 -7.87 3.46 16.93
C ARG A 92 -8.60 4.21 18.04
N GLN A 93 -8.75 3.58 19.21
CA GLN A 93 -9.43 4.18 20.38
C GLN A 93 -8.65 5.36 20.97
N GLN A 94 -7.31 5.40 20.77
CA GLN A 94 -6.43 6.47 21.29
C GLN A 94 -6.36 7.67 20.34
N ARG A 95 -7.07 7.62 19.24
CA ARG A 95 -7.08 8.69 18.24
C ARG A 95 -7.70 9.97 18.83
N GLN A 96 -6.89 10.99 18.97
CA GLN A 96 -7.34 12.31 19.42
C GLN A 96 -8.14 13.01 18.32
N ALA A 97 -9.33 13.48 18.66
CA ALA A 97 -10.12 14.31 17.76
C ALA A 97 -9.50 15.71 17.68
N THR A 98 -9.42 16.28 16.48
CA THR A 98 -9.06 17.69 16.31
C THR A 98 -10.31 18.55 16.31
N LEU A 99 -10.17 19.81 16.70
CA LEU A 99 -11.26 20.78 16.74
C LEU A 99 -11.94 21.00 15.37
N PHE A 100 -11.22 20.72 14.28
CA PHE A 100 -11.70 20.92 12.90
C PHE A 100 -12.26 19.66 12.24
N SER A 101 -12.17 18.49 12.89
CA SER A 101 -12.70 17.26 12.33
C SER A 101 -14.16 17.06 12.71
N THR A 102 -15.04 16.98 11.71
CA THR A 102 -16.44 16.66 11.96
C THR A 102 -16.60 15.18 12.29
N ALA A 103 -17.29 14.88 13.40
CA ALA A 103 -17.59 13.50 13.80
C ALA A 103 -18.38 12.74 12.70
N ALA A 104 -19.23 13.43 11.96
CA ALA A 104 -20.02 12.88 10.86
C ALA A 104 -19.14 12.39 9.70
N GLY A 105 -18.16 13.18 9.26
CA GLY A 105 -17.26 12.77 8.17
C GLY A 105 -16.40 11.56 8.52
N ARG A 106 -15.99 11.47 9.79
CA ARG A 106 -15.24 10.31 10.31
C ARG A 106 -16.09 9.04 10.30
N SER A 107 -17.30 9.09 10.83
CA SER A 107 -18.23 7.96 10.84
C SER A 107 -18.54 7.46 9.43
N GLN A 108 -18.70 8.36 8.46
CA GLN A 108 -18.93 7.98 7.06
C GLN A 108 -17.71 7.30 6.44
N SER A 109 -16.50 7.80 6.71
CA SER A 109 -15.26 7.16 6.26
C SER A 109 -15.09 5.76 6.84
N GLU A 110 -15.31 5.58 8.13
CA GLU A 110 -15.22 4.28 8.80
C GLU A 110 -16.22 3.26 8.22
N LYS A 111 -17.47 3.68 7.97
CA LYS A 111 -18.49 2.83 7.32
C LYS A 111 -18.07 2.43 5.90
N LEU A 112 -17.52 3.36 5.13
CA LEU A 112 -17.04 3.09 3.78
C LEU A 112 -15.90 2.08 3.79
N MET A 113 -14.89 2.25 4.66
CA MET A 113 -13.77 1.32 4.77
C MET A 113 -14.22 -0.06 5.25
N ALA A 114 -15.15 -0.13 6.21
CA ALA A 114 -15.72 -1.38 6.69
C ALA A 114 -16.49 -2.13 5.59
N ALA A 115 -17.28 -1.41 4.79
CA ALA A 115 -18.01 -2.00 3.65
C ALA A 115 -17.04 -2.53 2.58
N MET A 116 -15.98 -1.78 2.28
CA MET A 116 -14.95 -2.19 1.32
C MET A 116 -14.20 -3.45 1.81
N ASP A 117 -13.85 -3.50 3.09
CA ASP A 117 -13.18 -4.65 3.69
C ASP A 117 -14.10 -5.89 3.71
N ALA A 118 -15.39 -5.72 4.01
CA ALA A 118 -16.38 -6.80 3.98
C ALA A 118 -16.54 -7.40 2.57
N ILE A 119 -16.63 -6.57 1.55
CA ILE A 119 -16.68 -7.01 0.15
C ILE A 119 -15.42 -7.79 -0.20
N ASN A 120 -14.25 -7.25 0.10
CA ASN A 120 -12.97 -7.91 -0.21
C ASN A 120 -12.74 -9.19 0.60
N HIS A 121 -13.34 -9.31 1.78
CA HIS A 121 -13.29 -10.54 2.57
C HIS A 121 -14.19 -11.64 1.94
N THR A 122 -15.39 -11.28 1.49
CA THR A 122 -16.37 -12.22 0.94
C THR A 122 -16.02 -12.69 -0.47
N TRP A 123 -15.64 -11.79 -1.35
CA TRP A 123 -15.40 -12.09 -2.77
C TRP A 123 -13.91 -12.13 -3.17
N GLY A 124 -13.02 -11.98 -2.21
CA GLY A 124 -11.58 -12.05 -2.44
C GLY A 124 -10.91 -10.68 -2.50
N ARG A 125 -9.61 -10.68 -2.18
CA ARG A 125 -8.80 -9.45 -2.13
C ARG A 125 -8.78 -8.73 -3.47
N GLY A 126 -9.09 -7.44 -3.44
CA GLY A 126 -9.02 -6.57 -4.61
C GLY A 126 -10.24 -6.63 -5.51
N THR A 127 -11.35 -7.25 -5.06
CA THR A 127 -12.65 -7.16 -5.72
C THR A 127 -13.11 -5.70 -5.77
N LEU A 128 -12.98 -4.97 -4.67
CA LEU A 128 -13.21 -3.54 -4.61
C LEU A 128 -11.92 -2.83 -4.23
N ARG A 129 -11.52 -1.83 -5.03
CA ARG A 129 -10.30 -1.04 -4.85
C ARG A 129 -10.57 0.45 -5.05
N THR A 130 -9.69 1.29 -4.52
CA THR A 130 -9.67 2.69 -4.92
C THR A 130 -9.20 2.81 -6.37
N ALA A 131 -9.78 3.72 -7.15
CA ALA A 131 -9.41 3.92 -8.56
C ALA A 131 -7.90 4.23 -8.75
N ALA A 132 -7.28 4.86 -7.75
CA ALA A 132 -5.84 5.14 -7.74
C ALA A 132 -4.96 3.88 -7.78
N ALA A 133 -5.46 2.73 -7.30
CA ALA A 133 -4.76 1.45 -7.32
C ALA A 133 -4.80 0.74 -8.69
N GLY A 134 -5.56 1.29 -9.65
CA GLY A 134 -5.70 0.75 -11.00
C GLY A 134 -6.75 -0.34 -11.14
N LEU A 135 -7.11 -0.62 -12.39
CA LEU A 135 -8.17 -1.58 -12.75
C LEU A 135 -7.61 -2.92 -13.24
N SER A 136 -6.33 -3.00 -13.57
CA SER A 136 -5.73 -4.20 -14.14
C SER A 136 -5.52 -5.29 -13.08
N GLN A 137 -6.04 -6.49 -13.34
CA GLN A 137 -5.75 -7.68 -12.55
C GLN A 137 -4.29 -8.16 -12.73
N GLN A 138 -3.69 -7.86 -13.88
CA GLN A 138 -2.28 -8.13 -14.20
C GLN A 138 -1.53 -6.81 -14.35
N ALA A 139 -1.13 -6.24 -13.24
CA ALA A 139 -0.33 -5.03 -13.27
C ALA A 139 1.06 -5.33 -13.85
N GLN A 140 1.51 -4.54 -14.82
CA GLN A 140 2.83 -4.69 -15.47
C GLN A 140 4.01 -4.62 -14.47
N TRP A 141 3.79 -4.03 -13.31
CA TRP A 141 4.78 -3.93 -12.22
C TRP A 141 4.71 -5.09 -11.23
N ALA A 142 3.73 -6.00 -11.38
CA ALA A 142 3.62 -7.17 -10.51
C ALA A 142 4.82 -8.10 -10.68
N MET A 143 5.19 -8.74 -9.59
CA MET A 143 6.27 -9.73 -9.62
C MET A 143 5.84 -10.94 -10.45
N LEU A 144 6.59 -11.24 -11.49
CA LEU A 144 6.47 -12.50 -12.21
C LEU A 144 6.95 -13.64 -11.31
N SER A 145 6.10 -14.63 -11.10
CA SER A 145 6.40 -15.80 -10.26
C SER A 145 6.01 -17.09 -10.97
N GLU A 146 6.58 -17.29 -12.16
CA GLU A 146 6.30 -18.44 -13.03
C GLU A 146 6.97 -19.74 -12.54
N HIS A 147 8.08 -19.60 -11.81
CA HIS A 147 8.84 -20.72 -11.26
C HIS A 147 8.71 -20.78 -9.74
N ARG A 148 7.55 -21.19 -9.24
CA ARG A 148 7.33 -21.42 -7.81
C ARG A 148 7.53 -22.90 -7.50
N SER A 149 8.23 -23.18 -6.40
CA SER A 149 8.17 -24.53 -5.80
C SER A 149 6.74 -24.84 -5.35
N PRO A 150 6.34 -26.11 -5.37
CA PRO A 150 5.08 -26.54 -4.78
C PRO A 150 4.96 -26.11 -3.31
N ARG A 151 3.74 -25.96 -2.83
CA ARG A 151 3.44 -25.44 -1.49
C ARG A 151 3.41 -26.55 -0.44
N TYR A 152 4.49 -27.29 -0.31
CA TYR A 152 4.62 -28.48 0.55
C TYR A 152 4.24 -28.24 2.03
N THR A 153 4.37 -27.01 2.51
CA THR A 153 4.09 -26.67 3.91
C THR A 153 2.65 -26.21 4.17
N THR A 154 1.88 -25.92 3.11
CA THR A 154 0.55 -25.34 3.24
C THR A 154 -0.53 -26.06 2.43
N ARG A 155 -0.13 -26.99 1.56
CA ARG A 155 -1.05 -27.77 0.73
C ARG A 155 -0.63 -29.23 0.69
N TRP A 156 -1.47 -30.11 1.27
CA TRP A 156 -1.24 -31.54 1.34
C TRP A 156 -1.30 -32.24 -0.03
N ASP A 157 -2.10 -31.71 -0.94
CA ASP A 157 -2.27 -32.20 -2.31
C ASP A 157 -1.04 -31.95 -3.21
N GLU A 158 -0.13 -31.06 -2.79
CA GLU A 158 1.11 -30.76 -3.50
C GLU A 158 2.33 -31.56 -2.97
N LEU A 159 2.16 -32.42 -1.96
CA LEU A 159 3.25 -33.23 -1.43
C LEU A 159 3.73 -34.27 -2.46
N PRO A 160 5.07 -34.50 -2.57
CA PRO A 160 5.59 -35.56 -3.43
C PRO A 160 5.10 -36.92 -2.97
N VAL A 161 4.51 -37.68 -3.88
CA VAL A 161 4.11 -39.06 -3.61
C VAL A 161 5.32 -39.94 -3.84
N VAL A 162 5.78 -40.63 -2.79
CA VAL A 162 6.83 -41.66 -2.89
C VAL A 162 6.18 -42.90 -3.48
N LYS A 163 6.71 -43.36 -4.60
CA LYS A 163 6.33 -44.62 -5.24
C LYS A 163 7.21 -45.75 -4.74
#